data_f721731c692ee6c236a8cc61da7e4318
#
_entry.id   f721731c692ee6c236a8cc61da7e4318
#
_cell.length_a   1.000
_cell.length_b   1.000
_cell.length_c   1.000
_cell.angle_alpha   90.00
_cell.angle_beta   90.00
_cell.angle_gamma   90.00
#
_symmetry.space_group_name_H-M   'P 1'
#
loop_
_entity.id
_entity.type
_entity.pdbx_description
1 polymer ?
#
loop_
_entity_poly.entity_id
_entity_poly.type
_entity_poly.pdbx_seq_one_letter_code
_entity_poly.pdbx_strand_id
1 'polypeptide(L)'
;IVSARVMKLDPRRGGITVEIDGSEAYLLKSEQVPGEIYTEGDIIKVYVVGVSETDRGPRIMISRTHPGLVKRLFENEVPEIYDGLIEVKSISREAGSRTKIAVWSKDENIDAVGACIGPKGIRVAKIVEELGGEKIDVVKYSEEPEQFIAAALSPADVLEVTILDEESHSCRV
;
A
#
# COMPACT_ATOMS: atom_id res chain seq x y z
N ILE A 1 -1.41 -3.44 10.43
CA ILE A 1 -0.04 -3.92 10.21
C ILE A 1 0.67 -4.17 11.54
N VAL A 2 1.67 -5.01 11.51
CA VAL A 2 2.49 -5.34 12.68
C VAL A 2 3.96 -5.34 12.31
N SER A 3 4.81 -5.12 13.31
CA SER A 3 6.25 -5.27 13.16
C SER A 3 6.64 -6.73 13.36
N ALA A 4 7.47 -7.24 12.48
CA ALA A 4 7.96 -8.61 12.54
C ALA A 4 9.50 -8.62 12.52
N ARG A 5 10.09 -9.46 13.33
CA ARG A 5 11.55 -9.67 13.36
C ARG A 5 11.91 -10.83 12.46
N VAL A 6 12.82 -10.64 11.55
CA VAL A 6 13.35 -11.71 10.71
C VAL A 6 14.22 -12.64 11.56
N MET A 7 13.81 -13.90 11.67
CA MET A 7 14.49 -14.88 12.49
C MET A 7 15.39 -15.81 11.68
N LYS A 8 14.88 -16.29 10.55
CA LYS A 8 15.58 -17.28 9.73
C LYS A 8 15.17 -17.19 8.27
N LEU A 9 16.16 -17.32 7.41
CA LEU A 9 15.96 -17.42 5.96
C LEU A 9 15.97 -18.89 5.53
N ASP A 10 15.02 -19.29 4.69
CA ASP A 10 14.97 -20.63 4.10
C ASP A 10 15.63 -20.63 2.72
N PRO A 11 16.87 -21.16 2.58
CA PRO A 11 17.58 -21.14 1.31
C PRO A 11 16.97 -22.06 0.24
N ARG A 12 16.14 -23.01 0.65
CA ARG A 12 15.55 -23.99 -0.28
C ARG A 12 14.24 -23.48 -0.88
N ARG A 13 13.37 -22.93 -0.04
CA ARG A 13 12.03 -22.47 -0.43
C ARG A 13 11.95 -20.97 -0.62
N GLY A 14 12.99 -20.25 -0.17
CA GLY A 14 13.04 -18.78 -0.26
C GLY A 14 12.11 -18.06 0.71
N GLY A 15 11.43 -18.77 1.59
CA GLY A 15 10.58 -18.17 2.61
C GLY A 15 11.39 -17.64 3.81
N ILE A 16 10.71 -16.90 4.67
CA ILE A 16 11.33 -16.25 5.82
C ILE A 16 10.49 -16.53 7.04
N THR A 17 11.13 -17.07 8.09
CA THR A 17 10.49 -17.19 9.40
C THR A 17 10.66 -15.87 10.15
N VAL A 18 9.56 -15.31 10.62
CA VAL A 18 9.53 -14.07 11.39
C VAL A 18 8.85 -14.30 12.73
N GLU A 19 9.15 -13.45 13.70
CA GLU A 19 8.51 -13.42 15.01
C GLU A 19 7.65 -12.16 15.13
N ILE A 20 6.41 -12.38 15.55
CA ILE A 20 5.44 -11.32 15.83
C ILE A 20 4.90 -11.54 17.23
N ASP A 21 5.22 -10.64 18.17
CA ASP A 21 4.77 -10.71 19.57
C ASP A 21 4.97 -12.09 20.21
N GLY A 22 6.13 -12.72 19.99
CA GLY A 22 6.47 -14.02 20.54
C GLY A 22 5.91 -15.22 19.76
N SER A 23 5.16 -14.98 18.70
CA SER A 23 4.63 -16.03 17.82
C SER A 23 5.38 -16.07 16.50
N GLU A 24 5.63 -17.28 16.00
CA GLU A 24 6.25 -17.44 14.69
C GLU A 24 5.23 -17.35 13.56
N ALA A 25 5.64 -16.70 12.47
CA ALA A 25 4.92 -16.66 11.22
C ALA A 25 5.89 -16.91 10.06
N TYR A 26 5.36 -17.30 8.92
CA TYR A 26 6.15 -17.61 7.73
C TYR A 26 5.77 -16.68 6.58
N LEU A 27 6.73 -15.91 6.09
CA LEU A 27 6.56 -15.05 4.92
C LEU A 27 6.96 -15.83 3.67
N LEU A 28 5.96 -16.28 2.91
CA LEU A 28 6.16 -17.00 1.67
C LEU A 28 6.93 -16.17 0.66
N LYS A 29 7.69 -16.82 -0.22
CA LYS A 29 8.41 -16.16 -1.31
C LYS A 29 7.49 -15.28 -2.17
N SER A 30 6.31 -15.76 -2.47
CA SER A 30 5.28 -15.02 -3.25
C SER A 30 4.75 -13.77 -2.55
N GLU A 31 4.88 -13.69 -1.24
CA GLU A 31 4.44 -12.57 -0.41
C GLU A 31 5.57 -11.60 -0.06
N GLN A 32 6.76 -11.82 -0.61
CA GLN A 32 7.91 -10.94 -0.46
C GLN A 32 7.96 -9.96 -1.62
N VAL A 33 8.37 -8.73 -1.33
CA VAL A 33 8.55 -7.69 -2.36
C VAL A 33 9.74 -8.06 -3.25
N PRO A 34 9.56 -8.11 -4.58
CA PRO A 34 10.67 -8.34 -5.49
C PRO A 34 11.79 -7.33 -5.31
N GLY A 35 13.03 -7.82 -5.18
CA GLY A 35 14.21 -6.97 -5.00
C GLY A 35 14.51 -6.56 -3.56
N GLU A 36 13.62 -6.78 -2.60
CA GLU A 36 13.94 -6.59 -1.19
C GLU A 36 14.90 -7.67 -0.68
N ILE A 37 15.88 -7.24 0.10
CA ILE A 37 16.85 -8.12 0.77
C ILE A 37 16.52 -8.14 2.26
N TYR A 38 16.32 -9.34 2.79
CA TYR A 38 16.01 -9.55 4.20
C TYR A 38 17.23 -10.15 4.89
N THR A 39 17.56 -9.64 6.06
CA THR A 39 18.67 -10.10 6.90
C THR A 39 18.15 -10.51 8.27
N GLU A 40 18.69 -11.57 8.82
CA GLU A 40 18.35 -12.01 10.17
C GLU A 40 18.56 -10.87 11.18
N GLY A 41 17.54 -10.66 12.02
CA GLY A 41 17.51 -9.56 12.99
C GLY A 41 16.82 -8.29 12.50
N ASP A 42 16.55 -8.16 11.21
CA ASP A 42 15.81 -7.02 10.69
C ASP A 42 14.39 -6.95 11.25
N ILE A 43 13.91 -5.73 11.47
CA ILE A 43 12.51 -5.46 11.80
C ILE A 43 11.82 -4.95 10.54
N ILE A 44 10.82 -5.68 10.10
CA ILE A 44 10.02 -5.33 8.93
C ILE A 44 8.56 -5.18 9.29
N LYS A 45 7.84 -4.36 8.55
CA LYS A 45 6.39 -4.26 8.68
C LYS A 45 5.71 -5.21 7.72
N VAL A 46 4.73 -5.94 8.24
CA VAL A 46 3.94 -6.88 7.46
C VAL A 46 2.44 -6.62 7.63
N TYR A 47 1.68 -6.93 6.61
CA TYR A 47 0.24 -6.91 6.66
C TYR A 47 -0.27 -8.29 7.04
N VAL A 48 -1.11 -8.37 8.07
CA VAL A 48 -1.74 -9.62 8.48
C VAL A 48 -2.96 -9.85 7.59
N VAL A 49 -2.86 -10.81 6.69
CA VAL A 49 -3.93 -11.18 5.76
C VAL A 49 -5.04 -11.92 6.48
N GLY A 50 -4.68 -12.78 7.42
CA GLY A 50 -5.63 -13.55 8.20
C GLY A 50 -4.94 -14.39 9.26
N VAL A 51 -5.74 -14.93 10.17
CA VAL A 51 -5.29 -15.88 11.18
C VAL A 51 -6.20 -17.09 11.10
N SER A 52 -5.62 -18.28 10.97
CA SER A 52 -6.35 -19.55 11.01
C SER A 52 -5.89 -20.39 12.19
N GLU A 53 -6.84 -21.10 12.81
CA GLU A 53 -6.51 -22.05 13.88
C GLU A 53 -6.14 -23.40 13.27
N THR A 54 -5.04 -23.98 13.74
CA THR A 54 -4.57 -25.30 13.37
C THR A 54 -4.34 -26.15 14.62
N ASP A 55 -4.20 -27.47 14.47
CA ASP A 55 -3.89 -28.39 15.57
C ASP A 55 -2.57 -28.04 16.30
N ARG A 56 -1.71 -27.28 15.65
CA ARG A 56 -0.42 -26.79 16.19
C ARG A 56 -0.47 -25.36 16.74
N GLY A 57 -1.67 -24.78 16.84
CA GLY A 57 -1.88 -23.39 17.28
C GLY A 57 -2.26 -22.45 16.15
N PRO A 58 -2.36 -21.15 16.41
CA PRO A 58 -2.75 -20.17 15.40
C PRO A 58 -1.69 -20.04 14.31
N ARG A 59 -2.13 -20.05 13.05
CA ARG A 59 -1.30 -19.76 11.88
C ARG A 59 -1.58 -18.34 11.41
N ILE A 60 -0.59 -17.47 11.46
CA ILE A 60 -0.67 -16.09 11.00
C ILE A 60 -0.22 -16.03 9.55
N MET A 61 -1.12 -15.59 8.68
CA MET A 61 -0.81 -15.34 7.27
C MET A 61 -0.44 -13.88 7.09
N ILE A 62 0.75 -13.63 6.56
CA ILE A 62 1.33 -12.29 6.41
C ILE A 62 1.76 -12.04 4.97
N SER A 63 1.81 -10.75 4.60
CA SER A 63 2.22 -10.32 3.28
C SER A 63 2.93 -8.97 3.33
N ARG A 64 3.91 -8.78 2.44
CA ARG A 64 4.50 -7.49 2.14
C ARG A 64 4.10 -6.96 0.75
N THR A 65 3.41 -7.75 -0.04
CA THR A 65 2.95 -7.38 -1.39
C THR A 65 1.51 -6.91 -1.44
N HIS A 66 0.75 -7.17 -0.39
CA HIS A 66 -0.66 -6.83 -0.34
C HIS A 66 -0.90 -5.32 -0.36
N PRO A 67 -1.87 -4.81 -1.14
CA PRO A 67 -2.20 -3.36 -1.16
C PRO A 67 -2.57 -2.80 0.21
N GLY A 68 -3.13 -3.63 1.10
CA GLY A 68 -3.46 -3.29 2.48
C GLY A 68 -2.27 -2.81 3.30
N LEU A 69 -1.05 -3.27 3.00
CA LEU A 69 0.16 -2.76 3.65
C LEU A 69 0.33 -1.26 3.41
N VAL A 70 0.21 -0.83 2.16
CA VAL A 70 0.32 0.59 1.78
C VAL A 70 -0.77 1.41 2.44
N LYS A 71 -2.00 0.93 2.41
CA LYS A 71 -3.14 1.60 3.06
C LYS A 71 -2.88 1.84 4.55
N ARG A 72 -2.41 0.83 5.26
CA ARG A 72 -2.13 0.93 6.69
C ARG A 72 -0.94 1.83 7.00
N LEU A 73 0.08 1.84 6.14
CA LEU A 73 1.21 2.77 6.27
C LEU A 73 0.73 4.23 6.14
N PHE A 74 -0.17 4.52 5.21
CA PHE A 74 -0.78 5.84 5.10
C PHE A 74 -1.63 6.20 6.32
N GLU A 75 -2.41 5.28 6.86
CA GLU A 75 -3.16 5.52 8.09
C GLU A 75 -2.26 5.88 9.27
N ASN A 76 -1.09 5.26 9.37
CA ASN A 76 -0.12 5.55 10.42
C ASN A 76 0.57 6.92 10.26
N GLU A 77 0.86 7.32 9.03
CA GLU A 77 1.58 8.57 8.75
C GLU A 77 0.67 9.78 8.56
N VAL A 78 -0.59 9.57 8.21
CA VAL A 78 -1.56 10.64 7.90
C VAL A 78 -2.70 10.61 8.91
N PRO A 79 -2.65 11.46 9.96
CA PRO A 79 -3.69 11.49 10.99
C PRO A 79 -5.09 11.71 10.44
N GLU A 80 -5.23 12.50 9.39
CA GLU A 80 -6.50 12.81 8.73
C GLU A 80 -7.17 11.56 8.13
N ILE A 81 -6.38 10.56 7.70
CA ILE A 81 -6.90 9.27 7.25
C ILE A 81 -7.36 8.44 8.45
N TYR A 82 -6.55 8.38 9.49
CA TYR A 82 -6.89 7.66 10.72
C TYR A 82 -8.17 8.19 11.36
N ASP A 83 -8.33 9.51 11.38
CA ASP A 83 -9.49 10.19 11.95
C ASP A 83 -10.74 10.15 11.05
N GLY A 84 -10.63 9.62 9.84
CA GLY A 84 -11.73 9.50 8.90
C GLY A 84 -12.07 10.77 8.10
N LEU A 85 -11.24 11.80 8.18
CA LEU A 85 -11.42 13.05 7.40
C LEU A 85 -11.05 12.88 5.93
N ILE A 86 -10.10 11.99 5.66
CA ILE A 86 -9.66 11.60 4.32
C ILE A 86 -9.91 10.11 4.15
N GLU A 87 -10.52 9.73 3.03
CA GLU A 87 -10.73 8.34 2.67
C GLU A 87 -9.79 7.90 1.57
N VAL A 88 -9.25 6.69 1.70
CA VAL A 88 -8.55 5.99 0.62
C VAL A 88 -9.59 5.25 -0.20
N LYS A 89 -9.85 5.74 -1.40
CA LYS A 89 -10.88 5.18 -2.29
C LYS A 89 -10.41 3.99 -3.07
N SER A 90 -9.14 3.97 -3.47
CA SER A 90 -8.60 2.92 -4.32
C SER A 90 -7.08 2.87 -4.19
N ILE A 91 -6.52 1.68 -4.32
CA ILE A 91 -5.08 1.45 -4.38
C ILE A 91 -4.80 0.46 -5.51
N SER A 92 -3.87 0.82 -6.38
CA SER A 92 -3.30 -0.07 -7.38
C SER A 92 -1.81 -0.22 -7.11
N ARG A 93 -1.37 -1.42 -6.76
CA ARG A 93 -0.01 -1.69 -6.33
C ARG A 93 0.69 -2.71 -7.20
N GLU A 94 1.87 -2.37 -7.67
CA GLU A 94 2.88 -3.29 -8.17
C GLU A 94 4.05 -3.28 -7.18
N ALA A 95 4.07 -4.29 -6.30
CA ALA A 95 5.01 -4.34 -5.19
C ALA A 95 6.47 -4.30 -5.68
N GLY A 96 7.28 -3.45 -5.04
CA GLY A 96 8.69 -3.23 -5.42
C GLY A 96 8.88 -2.28 -6.59
N SER A 97 7.83 -1.87 -7.26
CA SER A 97 7.87 -0.97 -8.41
C SER A 97 7.13 0.34 -8.12
N ARG A 98 5.84 0.34 -8.20
CA ARG A 98 5.02 1.55 -8.10
C ARG A 98 3.64 1.27 -7.52
N THR A 99 3.14 2.22 -6.74
CA THR A 99 1.77 2.22 -6.22
C THR A 99 1.10 3.54 -6.55
N LYS A 100 -0.16 3.47 -6.97
CA LYS A 100 -1.04 4.64 -7.03
C LYS A 100 -2.12 4.52 -5.98
N ILE A 101 -2.34 5.59 -5.23
CA ILE A 101 -3.37 5.68 -4.19
C ILE A 101 -4.29 6.85 -4.50
N ALA A 102 -5.58 6.59 -4.59
CA ALA A 102 -6.61 7.59 -4.80
C ALA A 102 -7.24 7.97 -3.46
N VAL A 103 -7.20 9.25 -3.14
CA VAL A 103 -7.69 9.80 -1.88
C VAL A 103 -8.77 10.85 -2.09
N TRP A 104 -9.65 10.98 -1.12
CA TRP A 104 -10.79 11.87 -1.19
C TRP A 104 -11.15 12.39 0.20
N SER A 105 -11.64 13.63 0.26
CA SER A 105 -12.25 14.19 1.46
C SER A 105 -13.64 14.72 1.15
N LYS A 106 -14.59 14.43 2.04
CA LYS A 106 -15.92 15.01 2.00
C LYS A 106 -15.91 16.51 2.23
N ASP A 107 -14.93 17.01 3.00
CA ASP A 107 -14.73 18.43 3.24
C ASP A 107 -13.85 19.03 2.14
N GLU A 108 -14.43 19.92 1.34
CA GLU A 108 -13.73 20.60 0.25
C GLU A 108 -12.58 21.52 0.71
N ASN A 109 -12.57 21.91 1.99
CA ASN A 109 -11.49 22.71 2.58
C ASN A 109 -10.26 21.86 2.92
N ILE A 110 -10.35 20.54 2.88
CA ILE A 110 -9.24 19.62 3.12
C ILE A 110 -8.62 19.24 1.79
N ASP A 111 -7.34 19.56 1.62
CA ASP A 111 -6.51 19.07 0.53
C ASP A 111 -6.06 17.64 0.83
N ALA A 112 -6.81 16.65 0.35
CA ALA A 112 -6.54 15.24 0.62
C ALA A 112 -5.18 14.79 0.09
N VAL A 113 -4.82 15.19 -1.13
CA VAL A 113 -3.52 14.85 -1.74
C VAL A 113 -2.38 15.50 -0.99
N GLY A 114 -2.47 16.80 -0.72
CA GLY A 114 -1.45 17.53 0.02
C GLY A 114 -1.23 16.99 1.44
N ALA A 115 -2.29 16.61 2.13
CA ALA A 115 -2.20 16.00 3.46
C ALA A 115 -1.49 14.65 3.44
N CYS A 116 -1.73 13.82 2.43
CA CYS A 116 -1.07 12.52 2.28
C CYS A 116 0.41 12.65 1.91
N ILE A 117 0.77 13.64 1.12
CA ILE A 117 2.17 13.91 0.74
C ILE A 117 2.93 14.52 1.93
N GLY A 118 2.30 15.43 2.65
CA GLY A 118 2.87 16.14 3.78
C GLY A 118 3.80 17.30 3.39
N PRO A 119 4.22 18.12 4.37
CA PRO A 119 5.13 19.24 4.14
C PRO A 119 6.44 18.75 3.50
N LYS A 120 6.80 19.31 2.35
CA LYS A 120 8.02 18.92 1.58
C LYS A 120 8.08 17.42 1.24
N GLY A 121 6.92 16.75 1.15
CA GLY A 121 6.85 15.33 0.84
C GLY A 121 7.27 14.39 1.97
N ILE A 122 7.32 14.86 3.20
CA ILE A 122 7.88 14.10 4.35
C ILE A 122 7.08 12.83 4.68
N ARG A 123 5.75 12.91 4.59
CA ARG A 123 4.88 11.76 4.93
C ARG A 123 5.01 10.65 3.90
N VAL A 124 4.89 10.98 2.62
CA VAL A 124 5.04 9.99 1.55
C VAL A 124 6.46 9.44 1.48
N ALA A 125 7.48 10.25 1.76
CA ALA A 125 8.87 9.80 1.76
C ALA A 125 9.14 8.72 2.81
N LYS A 126 8.55 8.81 3.99
CA LYS A 126 8.66 7.76 5.02
C LYS A 126 8.06 6.44 4.57
N ILE A 127 6.94 6.49 3.86
CA ILE A 127 6.29 5.29 3.34
C ILE A 127 7.13 4.67 2.22
N VAL A 128 7.66 5.47 1.32
CA VAL A 128 8.58 5.02 0.26
C VAL A 128 9.81 4.34 0.85
N GLU A 129 10.39 4.92 1.90
CA GLU A 129 11.55 4.35 2.60
C GLU A 129 11.20 2.98 3.23
N GLU A 130 10.07 2.88 3.93
CA GLU A 130 9.62 1.61 4.53
C GLU A 130 9.40 0.51 3.48
N LEU A 131 8.98 0.88 2.28
CA LEU A 131 8.76 -0.03 1.16
C LEU A 131 10.02 -0.26 0.29
N GLY A 132 11.20 0.17 0.77
CA GLY A 132 12.46 -0.09 0.08
C GLY A 132 12.65 0.69 -1.22
N GLY A 133 11.99 1.82 -1.38
CA GLY A 133 12.10 2.69 -2.56
C GLY A 133 10.98 2.51 -3.60
N GLU A 134 9.93 1.77 -3.28
CA GLU A 134 8.73 1.67 -4.13
C GLU A 134 8.13 3.06 -4.36
N LYS A 135 7.92 3.44 -5.60
CA LYS A 135 7.36 4.76 -5.95
C LYS A 135 5.88 4.83 -5.61
N ILE A 136 5.46 5.96 -5.04
CA ILE A 136 4.07 6.18 -4.65
C ILE A 136 3.57 7.46 -5.30
N ASP A 137 2.47 7.34 -6.06
CA ASP A 137 1.73 8.46 -6.60
C ASP A 137 0.42 8.61 -5.83
N VAL A 138 0.20 9.78 -5.26
CA VAL A 138 -1.07 10.13 -4.61
C VAL A 138 -1.89 10.94 -5.59
N VAL A 139 -3.08 10.46 -5.91
CA VAL A 139 -3.99 11.11 -6.85
C VAL A 139 -5.33 11.43 -6.19
N LYS A 140 -5.99 12.47 -6.71
CA LYS A 140 -7.31 12.88 -6.21
C LYS A 140 -8.38 11.98 -6.82
N TYR A 141 -9.18 11.35 -5.97
CA TYR A 141 -10.39 10.67 -6.39
C TYR A 141 -11.46 11.69 -6.79
N SER A 142 -12.22 11.39 -7.83
CA SER A 142 -13.42 12.12 -8.24
C SER A 142 -14.54 11.14 -8.55
N GLU A 143 -15.78 11.52 -8.23
CA GLU A 143 -16.97 10.75 -8.59
C GLU A 143 -17.28 10.88 -10.10
N GLU A 144 -16.70 11.89 -10.76
CA GLU A 144 -16.77 12.05 -12.21
C GLU A 144 -15.68 11.23 -12.89
N PRO A 145 -16.04 10.20 -13.69
CA PRO A 145 -15.07 9.27 -14.27
C PRO A 145 -13.98 9.95 -15.09
N GLU A 146 -14.32 10.95 -15.88
CA GLU A 146 -13.36 11.69 -16.73
C GLU A 146 -12.29 12.38 -15.90
N GLN A 147 -12.69 13.04 -14.82
CA GLN A 147 -11.76 13.72 -13.91
C GLN A 147 -10.89 12.73 -13.17
N PHE A 148 -11.47 11.60 -12.72
CA PHE A 148 -10.72 10.56 -12.01
C PHE A 148 -9.70 9.89 -12.93
N ILE A 149 -10.05 9.56 -14.16
CA ILE A 149 -9.14 8.97 -15.14
C ILE A 149 -7.99 9.93 -15.43
N ALA A 150 -8.26 11.20 -15.67
CA ALA A 150 -7.24 12.21 -15.89
C ALA A 150 -6.27 12.32 -14.71
N ALA A 151 -6.79 12.35 -13.48
CA ALA A 151 -5.98 12.39 -12.26
C ALA A 151 -5.14 11.11 -12.08
N ALA A 152 -5.69 9.94 -12.37
CA ALA A 152 -5.03 8.66 -12.24
C ALA A 152 -3.85 8.48 -13.20
N LEU A 153 -3.84 9.19 -14.32
CA LEU A 153 -2.76 9.17 -15.31
C LEU A 153 -1.61 10.12 -14.97
N SER A 154 -1.74 10.91 -13.89
CA SER A 154 -0.64 11.73 -13.39
C SER A 154 0.66 10.88 -13.22
N PRO A 155 1.84 11.42 -13.57
CA PRO A 155 2.17 12.77 -13.95
C PRO A 155 1.95 13.12 -15.44
N ALA A 156 1.33 12.24 -16.23
CA ALA A 156 1.02 12.58 -17.63
C ALA A 156 0.01 13.71 -17.70
N ASP A 157 0.25 14.65 -18.60
CA ASP A 157 -0.70 15.72 -18.91
C ASP A 157 -1.78 15.19 -19.85
N VAL A 158 -3.00 15.16 -19.37
CA VAL A 158 -4.16 14.69 -20.12
C VAL A 158 -4.91 15.87 -20.68
N LEU A 159 -5.09 15.91 -21.99
CA LEU A 159 -5.80 16.98 -22.67
C LEU A 159 -7.32 16.80 -22.60
N GLU A 160 -7.77 15.57 -22.79
CA GLU A 160 -9.18 15.23 -22.79
C GLU A 160 -9.39 13.76 -22.42
N VAL A 161 -10.48 13.50 -21.72
CA VAL A 161 -10.98 12.14 -21.46
C VAL A 161 -12.43 12.09 -21.93
N THR A 162 -12.76 11.13 -22.80
CA THR A 162 -14.12 10.91 -23.29
C THR A 162 -14.55 9.49 -22.93
N ILE A 163 -15.65 9.35 -22.19
CA ILE A 163 -16.24 8.04 -21.91
C ILE A 163 -16.94 7.53 -23.18
N LEU A 164 -16.52 6.37 -23.66
CA LEU A 164 -17.07 5.74 -24.84
C LEU A 164 -18.27 4.83 -24.51
N ASP A 165 -18.14 4.08 -23.41
CA ASP A 165 -19.16 3.16 -22.95
C ASP A 165 -18.98 2.92 -21.45
N GLU A 166 -19.99 3.23 -20.66
CA GLU A 166 -19.97 3.07 -19.20
C GLU A 166 -20.04 1.59 -18.78
N GLU A 167 -20.79 0.76 -19.51
CA GLU A 167 -20.94 -0.66 -19.15
C GLU A 167 -19.64 -1.44 -19.37
N SER A 168 -18.95 -1.19 -20.46
CA SER A 168 -17.67 -1.84 -20.78
C SER A 168 -16.46 -1.14 -20.16
N HIS A 169 -16.67 -0.04 -19.42
CA HIS A 169 -15.60 0.78 -18.82
C HIS A 169 -14.55 1.22 -19.84
N SER A 170 -14.98 1.66 -21.02
CA SER A 170 -14.09 2.11 -22.08
C SER A 170 -14.09 3.63 -22.23
N CYS A 171 -12.89 4.19 -22.39
CA CYS A 171 -12.69 5.61 -22.59
C CYS A 171 -11.59 5.88 -23.62
N ARG A 172 -11.56 7.13 -24.13
CA ARG A 172 -10.47 7.68 -24.92
C ARG A 172 -9.75 8.74 -24.08
N VAL A 173 -8.44 8.71 -24.10
CA VAL A 173 -7.57 9.67 -23.43
C VAL A 173 -6.68 10.37 -24.45
#